data_f4d7085de10051ba36af88eeeca291e6
#
_entry.id   f4d7085de10051ba36af88eeeca291e6
#
_cell.length_a   1.000
_cell.length_b   1.000
_cell.length_c   1.000
_cell.angle_alpha   90.00
_cell.angle_beta   90.00
_cell.angle_gamma   90.00
#
_symmetry.space_group_name_H-M   'P 1'
#
loop_
_entity.id
_entity.type
_entity.pdbx_description
1 polymer ?
#
loop_
_entity_poly.entity_id
_entity_poly.type
_entity_poly.pdbx_seq_one_letter_code
_entity_poly.pdbx_strand_id
1 'polypeptide(L)'
;MSIPPFEPTVKDGRVYGRGSFDMKGGVAAVMCAAVALAREKLPGRLLVALVADEEYASEGAEHFVANHRADGCILTEGSEGQLVLAHKGFAWVDVITRGRAAHGSRWDLGKSAIGPMGRIIAALEDFDSGVLRRRSHPLVGPASMHCALVEGGVGISTYAPECRLQIERRTLPGETPENVIEEIRQLAHAIDQKAEVTLRFSRTPLLTDRSAPVAHCVRDAVTAVVGKPPDEIGVAYWMDAAVFAGAGIPSVNYGPSGAGAHEAVEWVDLASVVTCTKVLHESARRFLAQRGV
;
A
#
# COMPACT_ATOMS: atom_id res chain seq x y z
N MET A 1 -11.28 7.11 17.67
CA MET A 1 -10.48 8.35 17.80
C MET A 1 -10.73 8.97 19.18
N SER A 2 -9.76 9.69 19.71
CA SER A 2 -9.89 10.44 20.96
C SER A 2 -10.45 11.87 20.76
N ILE A 3 -10.67 12.27 19.48
CA ILE A 3 -11.29 13.53 19.08
C ILE A 3 -12.54 13.23 18.24
N PRO A 4 -13.50 14.16 18.11
CA PRO A 4 -14.65 14.00 17.24
C PRO A 4 -14.19 13.73 15.81
N PRO A 5 -14.47 12.56 15.21
CA PRO A 5 -13.87 12.19 13.92
C PRO A 5 -14.44 12.97 12.73
N PHE A 6 -15.71 13.41 12.81
CA PHE A 6 -16.44 14.04 11.72
C PHE A 6 -16.76 15.52 11.97
N GLU A 7 -16.21 16.10 13.04
CA GLU A 7 -16.32 17.53 13.35
C GLU A 7 -14.93 18.16 13.17
N PRO A 8 -14.60 18.71 11.97
CA PRO A 8 -13.27 19.22 11.70
C PRO A 8 -12.95 20.42 12.58
N THR A 9 -11.83 20.36 13.27
CA THR A 9 -11.33 21.45 14.11
C THR A 9 -10.09 22.07 13.48
N VAL A 10 -10.14 23.38 13.24
CA VAL A 10 -8.96 24.15 12.79
C VAL A 10 -8.28 24.76 14.00
N LYS A 11 -7.03 24.37 14.27
CA LYS A 11 -6.23 24.88 15.36
C LYS A 11 -4.76 24.91 14.99
N ASP A 12 -4.06 25.98 15.31
CA ASP A 12 -2.61 26.15 15.13
C ASP A 12 -2.14 25.82 13.69
N GLY A 13 -2.90 26.22 12.66
CA GLY A 13 -2.61 25.97 11.26
C GLY A 13 -2.89 24.51 10.78
N ARG A 14 -3.54 23.69 11.60
CA ARG A 14 -3.87 22.29 11.31
C ARG A 14 -5.37 22.06 11.26
N VAL A 15 -5.78 21.11 10.44
CA VAL A 15 -7.15 20.57 10.42
C VAL A 15 -7.12 19.19 11.08
N TYR A 16 -7.83 19.07 12.18
CA TYR A 16 -8.00 17.81 12.91
C TYR A 16 -9.32 17.14 12.49
N GLY A 17 -9.30 15.83 12.27
CA GLY A 17 -10.46 15.01 11.93
C GLY A 17 -10.05 13.75 11.19
N ARG A 18 -10.91 12.72 11.20
CA ARG A 18 -10.63 11.48 10.47
C ARG A 18 -10.58 11.73 8.95
N GLY A 19 -9.52 11.20 8.31
CA GLY A 19 -9.26 11.37 6.89
C GLY A 19 -8.68 12.74 6.52
N SER A 20 -8.32 13.59 7.50
CA SER A 20 -7.75 14.90 7.20
C SER A 20 -6.37 14.77 6.55
N PHE A 21 -5.53 13.85 7.02
CA PHE A 21 -4.23 13.54 6.45
C PHE A 21 -4.31 12.42 5.42
N ASP A 22 -5.10 11.39 5.70
CA ASP A 22 -5.26 10.19 4.91
C ASP A 22 -6.70 10.08 4.37
N MET A 23 -7.02 10.62 3.14
CA MET A 23 -6.16 11.59 2.41
C MET A 23 -6.94 12.83 1.94
N LYS A 24 -7.99 13.29 2.70
CA LYS A 24 -8.86 14.40 2.24
C LYS A 24 -8.12 15.74 2.08
N GLY A 25 -6.99 15.94 2.78
CA GLY A 25 -6.10 17.08 2.53
C GLY A 25 -5.55 17.07 1.10
N GLY A 26 -5.11 15.91 0.61
CA GLY A 26 -4.70 15.68 -0.77
C GLY A 26 -5.85 15.88 -1.76
N VAL A 27 -7.03 15.34 -1.47
CA VAL A 27 -8.25 15.52 -2.29
C VAL A 27 -8.60 17.00 -2.43
N ALA A 28 -8.55 17.76 -1.34
CA ALA A 28 -8.80 19.21 -1.38
C ALA A 28 -7.79 19.93 -2.28
N ALA A 29 -6.51 19.56 -2.18
CA ALA A 29 -5.46 20.11 -3.03
C ALA A 29 -5.71 19.83 -4.53
N VAL A 30 -6.09 18.59 -4.87
CA VAL A 30 -6.45 18.19 -6.25
C VAL A 30 -7.63 19.00 -6.77
N MET A 31 -8.70 19.12 -5.98
CA MET A 31 -9.90 19.86 -6.38
C MET A 31 -9.58 21.35 -6.65
N CYS A 32 -8.80 21.99 -5.77
CA CYS A 32 -8.39 23.38 -5.95
C CYS A 32 -7.50 23.57 -7.17
N ALA A 33 -6.53 22.66 -7.39
CA ALA A 33 -5.67 22.71 -8.57
C ALA A 33 -6.46 22.52 -9.86
N ALA A 34 -7.40 21.58 -9.89
CA ALA A 34 -8.26 21.31 -11.06
C ALA A 34 -9.14 22.51 -11.42
N VAL A 35 -9.74 23.17 -10.42
CA VAL A 35 -10.55 24.40 -10.66
C VAL A 35 -9.68 25.54 -11.22
N ALA A 36 -8.44 25.68 -10.76
CA ALA A 36 -7.52 26.68 -11.30
C ALA A 36 -7.16 26.36 -12.76
N LEU A 37 -6.77 25.11 -13.03
CA LEU A 37 -6.40 24.63 -14.38
C LEU A 37 -7.55 24.70 -15.38
N ALA A 38 -8.80 24.50 -14.96
CA ALA A 38 -9.98 24.60 -15.85
C ALA A 38 -10.17 26.02 -16.45
N ARG A 39 -9.53 27.03 -15.88
CA ARG A 39 -9.55 28.41 -16.40
C ARG A 39 -8.42 28.71 -17.39
N GLU A 40 -7.51 27.76 -17.55
CA GLU A 40 -6.35 27.88 -18.43
C GLU A 40 -6.61 27.12 -19.74
N LYS A 41 -6.09 27.65 -20.85
CA LYS A 41 -6.13 26.97 -22.18
C LYS A 41 -4.88 26.12 -22.32
N LEU A 42 -4.89 24.94 -21.71
CA LEU A 42 -3.79 24.00 -21.80
C LEU A 42 -4.07 22.92 -22.86
N PRO A 43 -3.06 22.45 -23.60
CA PRO A 43 -3.24 21.31 -24.48
C PRO A 43 -3.47 20.02 -23.65
N GLY A 44 -4.26 19.10 -24.20
CA GLY A 44 -4.52 17.81 -23.55
C GLY A 44 -5.73 17.81 -22.59
N ARG A 45 -5.79 16.82 -21.73
CA ARG A 45 -6.91 16.58 -20.83
C ARG A 45 -6.43 16.25 -19.42
N LEU A 46 -6.99 16.92 -18.44
CA LEU A 46 -6.82 16.57 -17.02
C LEU A 46 -8.00 15.68 -16.59
N LEU A 47 -7.68 14.55 -15.98
CA LEU A 47 -8.65 13.68 -15.32
C LEU A 47 -8.45 13.78 -13.81
N VAL A 48 -9.52 13.96 -13.06
CA VAL A 48 -9.53 13.87 -11.59
C VAL A 48 -10.29 12.62 -11.22
N ALA A 49 -9.57 11.64 -10.65
CA ALA A 49 -10.12 10.38 -10.20
C ALA A 49 -10.27 10.42 -8.68
N LEU A 50 -11.50 10.50 -8.19
CA LEU A 50 -11.86 10.35 -6.78
C LEU A 50 -12.46 8.96 -6.62
N VAL A 51 -11.61 8.02 -6.30
CA VAL A 51 -11.96 6.59 -6.28
C VAL A 51 -12.32 6.12 -4.87
N ALA A 52 -13.01 5.00 -4.79
CA ALA A 52 -13.45 4.38 -3.55
C ALA A 52 -12.63 3.12 -3.25
N ASP A 53 -12.67 2.67 -1.99
CA ASP A 53 -12.18 1.37 -1.54
C ASP A 53 -10.65 1.22 -1.53
N GLU A 54 -9.90 2.31 -1.44
CA GLU A 54 -8.43 2.26 -1.34
C GLU A 54 -7.98 1.47 -0.11
N GLU A 55 -8.65 1.65 1.01
CA GLU A 55 -8.35 1.06 2.32
C GLU A 55 -8.55 -0.48 2.39
N TYR A 56 -9.08 -1.11 1.35
CA TYR A 56 -9.31 -2.56 1.35
C TYR A 56 -8.90 -3.26 0.05
N ALA A 57 -9.62 -3.03 -1.06
CA ALA A 57 -9.43 -3.79 -2.28
C ALA A 57 -9.20 -2.92 -3.52
N SER A 58 -9.29 -1.58 -3.42
CA SER A 58 -9.04 -0.63 -4.52
C SER A 58 -9.97 -0.80 -5.73
N GLU A 59 -11.22 -1.26 -5.50
CA GLU A 59 -12.18 -1.51 -6.58
C GLU A 59 -12.42 -0.27 -7.44
N GLY A 60 -12.40 0.92 -6.83
CA GLY A 60 -12.57 2.19 -7.55
C GLY A 60 -11.41 2.49 -8.51
N ALA A 61 -10.16 2.26 -8.08
CA ALA A 61 -8.99 2.44 -8.93
C ALA A 61 -8.95 1.42 -10.07
N GLU A 62 -9.25 0.14 -9.79
CA GLU A 62 -9.38 -0.93 -10.80
C GLU A 62 -10.43 -0.59 -11.86
N HIS A 63 -11.61 -0.13 -11.42
CA HIS A 63 -12.68 0.30 -12.34
C HIS A 63 -12.22 1.49 -13.20
N PHE A 64 -11.53 2.46 -12.60
CA PHE A 64 -11.03 3.62 -13.33
C PHE A 64 -10.05 3.22 -14.42
N VAL A 65 -9.03 2.43 -14.13
CA VAL A 65 -8.00 2.05 -15.13
C VAL A 65 -8.53 1.09 -16.18
N ALA A 66 -9.60 0.35 -15.91
CA ALA A 66 -10.30 -0.47 -16.90
C ALA A 66 -10.98 0.39 -17.99
N ASN A 67 -11.46 1.59 -17.64
CA ASN A 67 -12.27 2.45 -18.50
C ASN A 67 -11.55 3.70 -19.03
N HIS A 68 -10.43 4.08 -18.42
CA HIS A 68 -9.71 5.30 -18.75
C HIS A 68 -8.24 5.03 -19.05
N ARG A 69 -7.62 5.93 -19.81
CA ARG A 69 -6.18 5.94 -20.10
C ARG A 69 -5.62 7.32 -19.79
N ALA A 70 -4.40 7.35 -19.28
CA ALA A 70 -3.65 8.55 -19.03
C ALA A 70 -2.16 8.31 -19.32
N ASP A 71 -1.41 9.38 -19.50
CA ASP A 71 0.02 9.36 -19.80
C ASP A 71 0.88 9.54 -18.55
N GLY A 72 0.25 9.87 -17.43
CA GLY A 72 0.85 9.98 -16.11
C GLY A 72 -0.21 10.18 -15.03
N CYS A 73 0.10 9.78 -13.81
CA CYS A 73 -0.75 9.90 -12.63
C CYS A 73 0.06 10.51 -11.47
N ILE A 74 -0.56 11.44 -10.76
CA ILE A 74 -0.05 11.94 -9.48
C ILE A 74 -1.10 11.59 -8.43
N LEU A 75 -0.74 10.69 -7.53
CA LEU A 75 -1.51 10.40 -6.33
C LEU A 75 -1.18 11.45 -5.26
N THR A 76 -2.08 11.66 -4.29
CA THR A 76 -1.92 12.74 -3.32
C THR A 76 -2.06 12.28 -1.86
N GLU A 77 -1.62 11.05 -1.59
CA GLU A 77 -1.43 10.55 -0.22
C GLU A 77 -0.38 11.39 0.52
N GLY A 78 -0.52 11.51 1.83
CA GLY A 78 0.42 12.26 2.64
C GLY A 78 1.87 11.81 2.44
N SER A 79 2.74 12.74 2.03
CA SER A 79 4.15 12.45 1.75
C SER A 79 5.12 13.50 2.31
N GLU A 80 4.68 14.35 3.22
CA GLU A 80 5.49 15.42 3.80
C GLU A 80 6.12 16.36 2.75
N GLY A 81 5.47 16.51 1.58
CA GLY A 81 5.99 17.28 0.45
C GLY A 81 7.18 16.62 -0.26
N GLN A 82 7.39 15.33 -0.06
CA GLN A 82 8.42 14.54 -0.73
C GLN A 82 7.82 13.85 -1.98
N LEU A 83 8.67 13.56 -2.97
CA LEU A 83 8.27 12.84 -4.17
C LEU A 83 8.47 11.34 -3.98
N VAL A 84 7.36 10.60 -3.87
CA VAL A 84 7.39 9.15 -3.71
C VAL A 84 7.44 8.48 -5.09
N LEU A 85 8.51 7.73 -5.35
CA LEU A 85 8.74 6.98 -6.58
C LEU A 85 8.53 5.48 -6.43
N ALA A 86 8.49 4.98 -5.20
CA ALA A 86 8.35 3.56 -4.92
C ALA A 86 7.56 3.30 -3.65
N HIS A 87 6.82 2.21 -3.62
CA HIS A 87 6.26 1.67 -2.38
C HIS A 87 6.21 0.14 -2.41
N LYS A 88 6.07 -0.47 -1.22
CA LYS A 88 5.94 -1.92 -1.13
C LYS A 88 4.58 -2.37 -1.64
N GLY A 89 4.56 -3.61 -2.17
CA GLY A 89 3.34 -4.36 -2.35
C GLY A 89 3.04 -5.25 -1.13
N PHE A 90 2.00 -6.06 -1.25
CA PHE A 90 1.71 -7.08 -0.25
C PHE A 90 1.03 -8.31 -0.86
N ALA A 91 1.12 -9.42 -0.15
CA ALA A 91 0.39 -10.64 -0.43
C ALA A 91 -0.17 -11.22 0.87
N TRP A 92 -1.44 -11.60 0.85
CA TRP A 92 -2.10 -12.35 1.92
C TRP A 92 -2.19 -13.81 1.51
N VAL A 93 -1.67 -14.67 2.36
CA VAL A 93 -1.57 -16.11 2.10
C VAL A 93 -2.21 -16.88 3.23
N ASP A 94 -3.04 -17.85 2.87
CA ASP A 94 -3.60 -18.82 3.80
C ASP A 94 -2.78 -20.10 3.76
N VAL A 95 -2.43 -20.63 4.94
CA VAL A 95 -1.85 -21.95 5.12
C VAL A 95 -2.79 -22.78 5.98
N ILE A 96 -3.15 -24.00 5.51
CA ILE A 96 -4.04 -24.90 6.24
C ILE A 96 -3.32 -26.24 6.45
N THR A 97 -3.26 -26.69 7.67
CA THR A 97 -2.81 -28.04 8.04
C THR A 97 -4.02 -28.90 8.42
N ARG A 98 -3.96 -30.19 8.07
CA ARG A 98 -5.02 -31.15 8.34
C ARG A 98 -4.59 -32.21 9.33
N GLY A 99 -5.49 -32.51 10.25
CA GLY A 99 -5.36 -33.56 11.25
C GLY A 99 -6.49 -34.59 11.15
N ARG A 100 -6.67 -35.32 12.24
CA ARG A 100 -7.79 -36.24 12.44
C ARG A 100 -8.30 -36.11 13.86
N ALA A 101 -9.58 -35.73 14.02
CA ALA A 101 -10.21 -35.63 15.33
C ALA A 101 -10.27 -36.99 16.03
N ALA A 102 -9.95 -37.01 17.30
CA ALA A 102 -10.15 -38.14 18.21
C ALA A 102 -10.15 -37.58 19.62
N HIS A 103 -10.68 -38.39 20.58
CA HIS A 103 -10.60 -38.05 21.99
C HIS A 103 -9.14 -37.89 22.43
N GLY A 104 -8.83 -36.93 23.29
CA GLY A 104 -7.47 -36.60 23.73
C GLY A 104 -6.65 -37.76 24.32
N SER A 105 -7.32 -38.80 24.86
CA SER A 105 -6.66 -40.04 25.34
C SER A 105 -6.30 -41.00 24.20
N ARG A 106 -6.79 -40.79 22.98
CA ARG A 106 -6.60 -41.71 21.84
C ARG A 106 -5.53 -41.20 20.88
N TRP A 107 -4.29 -41.15 21.38
CA TRP A 107 -3.12 -40.75 20.60
C TRP A 107 -2.87 -41.67 19.38
N ASP A 108 -3.34 -42.91 19.45
CA ASP A 108 -3.28 -43.93 18.38
C ASP A 108 -4.19 -43.63 17.21
N LEU A 109 -5.28 -42.87 17.43
CA LEU A 109 -6.26 -42.48 16.41
C LEU A 109 -6.17 -41.02 16.01
N GLY A 110 -5.88 -40.14 16.96
CA GLY A 110 -5.85 -38.71 16.70
C GLY A 110 -4.59 -38.24 15.96
N LYS A 111 -4.74 -37.21 15.13
CA LYS A 111 -3.61 -36.44 14.55
C LYS A 111 -3.92 -34.96 14.70
N SER A 112 -3.06 -34.23 15.42
CA SER A 112 -3.24 -32.79 15.61
C SER A 112 -2.77 -32.01 14.38
N ALA A 113 -3.60 -31.11 13.88
CA ALA A 113 -3.22 -30.11 12.88
C ALA A 113 -2.40 -28.97 13.47
N ILE A 114 -2.56 -28.66 14.77
CA ILE A 114 -1.86 -27.56 15.43
C ILE A 114 -0.35 -27.81 15.52
N GLY A 115 0.09 -29.05 15.76
CA GLY A 115 1.51 -29.37 15.91
C GLY A 115 2.35 -29.04 14.67
N PRO A 116 1.99 -29.49 13.46
CA PRO A 116 2.64 -29.06 12.22
C PRO A 116 2.57 -27.55 12.01
N MET A 117 1.41 -26.91 12.25
CA MET A 117 1.24 -25.47 12.09
C MET A 117 2.19 -24.66 12.97
N GLY A 118 2.37 -25.05 14.24
CA GLY A 118 3.31 -24.37 15.13
C GLY A 118 4.76 -24.40 14.61
N ARG A 119 5.19 -25.51 14.00
CA ARG A 119 6.49 -25.60 13.34
C ARG A 119 6.58 -24.79 12.06
N ILE A 120 5.50 -24.72 11.29
CA ILE A 120 5.42 -23.86 10.09
C ILE A 120 5.56 -22.40 10.50
N ILE A 121 4.84 -21.93 11.52
CA ILE A 121 4.95 -20.56 12.05
C ILE A 121 6.40 -20.25 12.44
N ALA A 122 7.05 -21.11 13.20
CA ALA A 122 8.45 -20.91 13.58
C ALA A 122 9.37 -20.79 12.37
N ALA A 123 9.23 -21.67 11.36
CA ALA A 123 10.01 -21.60 10.14
C ALA A 123 9.78 -20.33 9.33
N LEU A 124 8.54 -19.80 9.31
CA LEU A 124 8.20 -18.55 8.66
C LEU A 124 8.81 -17.33 9.38
N GLU A 125 8.81 -17.32 10.72
CA GLU A 125 9.46 -16.26 11.51
C GLU A 125 10.99 -16.29 11.34
N ASP A 126 11.61 -17.48 11.30
CA ASP A 126 13.03 -17.65 11.00
C ASP A 126 13.36 -17.17 9.57
N PHE A 127 12.48 -17.43 8.61
CA PHE A 127 12.63 -16.96 7.24
C PHE A 127 12.49 -15.42 7.14
N ASP A 128 11.52 -14.81 7.83
CA ASP A 128 11.41 -13.35 7.90
C ASP A 128 12.71 -12.74 8.45
N SER A 129 13.13 -13.14 9.62
CA SER A 129 14.28 -12.55 10.32
C SER A 129 15.62 -12.86 9.65
N GLY A 130 15.80 -14.10 9.18
CA GLY A 130 17.05 -14.62 8.62
C GLY A 130 17.25 -14.35 7.14
N VAL A 131 16.19 -14.23 6.36
CA VAL A 131 16.25 -14.12 4.90
C VAL A 131 15.61 -12.83 4.39
N LEU A 132 14.33 -12.58 4.71
CA LEU A 132 13.59 -11.46 4.12
C LEU A 132 14.14 -10.11 4.54
N ARG A 133 14.53 -9.96 5.80
CA ARG A 133 15.13 -8.71 6.32
C ARG A 133 16.45 -8.36 5.63
N ARG A 134 17.09 -9.30 4.95
CA ARG A 134 18.32 -9.08 4.16
C ARG A 134 18.03 -8.75 2.69
N ARG A 135 16.81 -9.04 2.21
CA ARG A 135 16.35 -8.59 0.87
C ARG A 135 15.87 -7.17 1.01
N SER A 136 16.60 -6.22 0.47
CA SER A 136 16.31 -4.80 0.64
C SER A 136 16.35 -4.06 -0.69
N HIS A 137 15.41 -3.16 -0.88
CA HIS A 137 15.40 -2.24 -2.02
C HIS A 137 15.87 -0.85 -1.54
N PRO A 138 16.69 -0.11 -2.32
CA PRO A 138 17.27 1.17 -1.88
C PRO A 138 16.25 2.20 -1.40
N LEU A 139 15.06 2.25 -2.01
CA LEU A 139 14.03 3.24 -1.67
C LEU A 139 13.06 2.75 -0.57
N VAL A 140 12.65 1.47 -0.60
CA VAL A 140 11.57 1.00 0.29
C VAL A 140 12.07 0.13 1.46
N GLY A 141 13.39 -0.07 1.55
CA GLY A 141 13.99 -0.87 2.63
C GLY A 141 13.73 -2.37 2.50
N PRO A 142 13.82 -3.15 3.60
CA PRO A 142 13.75 -4.60 3.58
C PRO A 142 12.33 -5.13 3.32
N ALA A 143 12.27 -6.32 2.73
CA ALA A 143 11.06 -7.13 2.72
C ALA A 143 10.69 -7.58 4.14
N SER A 144 9.44 -7.97 4.36
CA SER A 144 8.99 -8.48 5.67
C SER A 144 7.77 -9.37 5.55
N MET A 145 7.60 -10.25 6.54
CA MET A 145 6.45 -11.12 6.67
C MET A 145 6.05 -11.22 8.13
N HIS A 146 4.77 -11.44 8.40
CA HIS A 146 4.30 -11.80 9.73
C HIS A 146 3.10 -12.75 9.65
N CYS A 147 3.00 -13.61 10.67
CA CYS A 147 1.84 -14.45 10.89
C CYS A 147 0.77 -13.60 11.58
N ALA A 148 -0.31 -13.27 10.85
CA ALA A 148 -1.30 -12.30 11.30
C ALA A 148 -2.39 -12.92 12.17
N LEU A 149 -2.96 -14.05 11.75
CA LEU A 149 -4.02 -14.76 12.46
C LEU A 149 -3.77 -16.26 12.43
N VAL A 150 -4.04 -16.94 13.54
CA VAL A 150 -4.01 -18.40 13.62
C VAL A 150 -5.26 -18.90 14.36
N GLU A 151 -5.91 -19.90 13.76
CA GLU A 151 -7.11 -20.53 14.32
C GLU A 151 -7.00 -22.06 14.20
N GLY A 152 -7.39 -22.78 15.25
CA GLY A 152 -7.34 -24.25 15.21
C GLY A 152 -7.91 -24.92 16.44
N GLY A 153 -8.39 -26.15 16.23
CA GLY A 153 -9.00 -26.94 17.29
C GLY A 153 -10.51 -26.76 17.44
N VAL A 154 -11.14 -27.70 18.14
CA VAL A 154 -12.60 -27.72 18.39
C VAL A 154 -12.93 -27.94 19.87
N GLY A 155 -11.94 -28.20 20.71
CA GLY A 155 -12.09 -28.41 22.14
C GLY A 155 -10.87 -29.02 22.78
N ILE A 156 -10.68 -28.79 24.09
CA ILE A 156 -9.45 -29.12 24.83
C ILE A 156 -9.16 -30.64 24.87
N SER A 157 -10.19 -31.45 24.88
CA SER A 157 -10.07 -32.92 24.93
C SER A 157 -10.15 -33.60 23.55
N THR A 158 -9.89 -32.85 22.47
CA THR A 158 -10.02 -33.35 21.08
C THR A 158 -8.78 -32.97 20.27
N TYR A 159 -8.20 -33.93 19.55
CA TYR A 159 -7.17 -33.63 18.55
C TYR A 159 -7.72 -32.71 17.47
N ALA A 160 -7.03 -31.62 17.19
CA ALA A 160 -7.46 -30.61 16.23
C ALA A 160 -7.49 -31.17 14.79
N PRO A 161 -8.64 -31.22 14.12
CA PRO A 161 -8.75 -31.72 12.74
C PRO A 161 -8.22 -30.73 11.70
N GLU A 162 -8.19 -29.45 12.03
CA GLU A 162 -7.74 -28.37 11.16
C GLU A 162 -7.04 -27.28 11.97
N CYS A 163 -6.06 -26.63 11.33
CA CYS A 163 -5.50 -25.37 11.79
C CYS A 163 -5.22 -24.50 10.58
N ARG A 164 -5.64 -23.22 10.64
CA ARG A 164 -5.48 -22.20 9.60
C ARG A 164 -4.59 -21.09 10.11
N LEU A 165 -3.66 -20.67 9.27
CA LEU A 165 -2.80 -19.51 9.47
C LEU A 165 -3.04 -18.53 8.33
N GLN A 166 -3.12 -17.24 8.67
CA GLN A 166 -3.13 -16.14 7.70
C GLN A 166 -1.85 -15.32 7.85
N ILE A 167 -1.21 -15.05 6.72
CA ILE A 167 0.10 -14.41 6.63
C ILE A 167 -0.03 -13.15 5.80
N GLU A 168 0.63 -12.07 6.24
CA GLU A 168 0.91 -10.91 5.41
C GLU A 168 2.40 -10.87 5.04
N ARG A 169 2.69 -10.77 3.75
CA ARG A 169 4.02 -10.61 3.17
C ARG A 169 4.12 -9.26 2.49
N ARG A 170 4.95 -8.33 3.00
CA ARG A 170 5.26 -7.06 2.34
C ARG A 170 6.33 -7.27 1.28
N THR A 171 5.99 -7.02 0.01
CA THR A 171 6.81 -7.32 -1.15
C THR A 171 7.60 -6.12 -1.62
N LEU A 172 8.74 -6.38 -2.26
CA LEU A 172 9.60 -5.37 -2.86
C LEU A 172 9.35 -5.24 -4.38
N PRO A 173 9.69 -4.10 -5.00
CA PRO A 173 9.74 -4.02 -6.45
C PRO A 173 10.55 -5.16 -7.07
N GLY A 174 9.94 -5.87 -8.04
CA GLY A 174 10.51 -7.05 -8.69
C GLY A 174 10.07 -8.40 -8.08
N GLU A 175 9.47 -8.43 -6.90
CA GLU A 175 8.84 -9.65 -6.36
C GLU A 175 7.43 -9.82 -6.93
N THR A 176 7.04 -11.07 -7.23
CA THR A 176 5.71 -11.41 -7.74
C THR A 176 4.93 -12.25 -6.72
N PRO A 177 3.58 -12.25 -6.79
CA PRO A 177 2.76 -13.08 -5.92
C PRO A 177 3.09 -14.57 -6.04
N GLU A 178 3.44 -15.04 -7.25
CA GLU A 178 3.81 -16.43 -7.52
C GLU A 178 5.08 -16.82 -6.77
N ASN A 179 6.09 -15.96 -6.77
CA ASN A 179 7.32 -16.18 -6.02
C ASN A 179 7.07 -16.25 -4.51
N VAL A 180 6.21 -15.35 -4.01
CA VAL A 180 5.84 -15.30 -2.58
C VAL A 180 5.14 -16.60 -2.15
N ILE A 181 4.15 -17.06 -2.93
CA ILE A 181 3.44 -18.30 -2.63
C ILE A 181 4.40 -19.49 -2.65
N GLU A 182 5.29 -19.54 -3.64
CA GLU A 182 6.20 -20.67 -3.77
C GLU A 182 7.19 -20.74 -2.60
N GLU A 183 7.72 -19.61 -2.13
CA GLU A 183 8.57 -19.56 -0.93
C GLU A 183 7.84 -20.09 0.30
N ILE A 184 6.63 -19.64 0.55
CA ILE A 184 5.80 -20.08 1.69
C ILE A 184 5.45 -21.56 1.55
N ARG A 185 5.13 -22.02 0.34
CA ARG A 185 4.80 -23.42 0.06
C ARG A 185 5.98 -24.33 0.35
N GLN A 186 7.18 -23.97 -0.08
CA GLN A 186 8.39 -24.75 0.18
C GLN A 186 8.66 -24.89 1.66
N LEU A 187 8.52 -23.82 2.45
CA LEU A 187 8.68 -23.85 3.90
C LEU A 187 7.61 -24.72 4.58
N ALA A 188 6.34 -24.57 4.19
CA ALA A 188 5.26 -25.36 4.73
C ALA A 188 5.38 -26.85 4.38
N HIS A 189 5.70 -27.18 3.12
CA HIS A 189 5.84 -28.56 2.66
C HIS A 189 7.08 -29.27 3.19
N ALA A 190 8.14 -28.54 3.57
CA ALA A 190 9.28 -29.14 4.28
C ALA A 190 8.86 -29.70 5.65
N ILE A 191 7.76 -29.25 6.23
CA ILE A 191 7.25 -29.66 7.55
C ILE A 191 6.03 -30.57 7.43
N ASP A 192 5.07 -30.22 6.57
CA ASP A 192 3.88 -31.01 6.26
C ASP A 192 3.58 -30.91 4.75
N GLN A 193 3.95 -31.96 4.01
CA GLN A 193 3.72 -32.02 2.55
C GLN A 193 2.25 -31.94 2.12
N LYS A 194 1.32 -32.08 3.08
CA LYS A 194 -0.12 -31.95 2.84
C LYS A 194 -0.67 -30.57 3.21
N ALA A 195 0.16 -29.65 3.67
CA ALA A 195 -0.26 -28.28 3.95
C ALA A 195 -0.80 -27.63 2.66
N GLU A 196 -1.98 -27.06 2.76
CA GLU A 196 -2.59 -26.30 1.66
C GLU A 196 -2.09 -24.85 1.77
N VAL A 197 -1.53 -24.31 0.68
CA VAL A 197 -1.02 -22.93 0.62
C VAL A 197 -1.70 -22.21 -0.54
N THR A 198 -2.47 -21.16 -0.22
CA THR A 198 -3.27 -20.44 -1.23
C THR A 198 -3.07 -18.93 -1.10
N LEU A 199 -2.94 -18.25 -2.24
CA LEU A 199 -3.00 -16.80 -2.30
C LEU A 199 -4.45 -16.36 -2.08
N ARG A 200 -4.66 -15.54 -1.08
CA ARG A 200 -5.96 -14.95 -0.81
C ARG A 200 -6.16 -13.63 -1.56
N PHE A 201 -5.14 -12.79 -1.52
CA PHE A 201 -5.15 -11.48 -2.17
C PHE A 201 -3.73 -10.94 -2.31
N SER A 202 -3.48 -10.09 -3.30
CA SER A 202 -2.19 -9.41 -3.45
C SER A 202 -2.32 -8.09 -4.17
N ARG A 203 -1.37 -7.19 -3.89
CA ARG A 203 -1.16 -5.95 -4.60
C ARG A 203 0.32 -5.79 -4.94
N THR A 204 0.60 -5.44 -6.18
CA THR A 204 1.96 -5.25 -6.66
C THR A 204 2.63 -4.03 -6.03
N PRO A 205 3.94 -4.02 -5.85
CA PRO A 205 4.67 -2.82 -5.44
C PRO A 205 4.71 -1.80 -6.57
N LEU A 206 4.97 -0.53 -6.22
CA LEU A 206 5.28 0.54 -7.17
C LEU A 206 6.79 0.72 -7.30
N LEU A 207 7.25 0.90 -8.53
CA LEU A 207 8.55 1.49 -8.83
C LEU A 207 8.42 2.32 -10.11
N THR A 208 8.51 3.63 -9.98
CA THR A 208 8.48 4.56 -11.10
C THR A 208 9.88 5.04 -11.40
N ASP A 209 10.26 5.00 -12.69
CA ASP A 209 11.54 5.49 -13.16
C ASP A 209 11.66 7.00 -12.86
N ARG A 210 12.80 7.41 -12.32
CA ARG A 210 13.13 8.83 -12.06
C ARG A 210 13.07 9.70 -13.32
N SER A 211 13.29 9.10 -14.50
CA SER A 211 13.23 9.76 -15.81
C SER A 211 11.81 9.84 -16.39
N ALA A 212 10.81 9.24 -15.73
CA ALA A 212 9.44 9.33 -16.20
C ALA A 212 8.98 10.80 -16.28
N PRO A 213 8.29 11.20 -17.36
CA PRO A 213 7.86 12.59 -17.55
C PRO A 213 7.07 13.15 -16.37
N VAL A 214 6.20 12.35 -15.76
CA VAL A 214 5.42 12.76 -14.57
C VAL A 214 6.33 13.04 -13.36
N ALA A 215 7.35 12.23 -13.13
CA ALA A 215 8.32 12.44 -12.04
C ALA A 215 9.14 13.72 -12.26
N HIS A 216 9.59 13.98 -13.48
CA HIS A 216 10.25 15.23 -13.84
C HIS A 216 9.37 16.45 -13.59
N CYS A 217 8.12 16.41 -14.07
CA CYS A 217 7.20 17.53 -13.92
C CYS A 217 6.92 17.86 -12.45
N VAL A 218 6.76 16.84 -11.59
CA VAL A 218 6.55 17.08 -10.15
C VAL A 218 7.81 17.64 -9.50
N ARG A 219 8.98 17.09 -9.79
CA ARG A 219 10.28 17.58 -9.26
C ARG A 219 10.51 19.05 -9.59
N ASP A 220 10.30 19.41 -10.87
CA ASP A 220 10.46 20.77 -11.35
C ASP A 220 9.42 21.72 -10.79
N ALA A 221 8.17 21.24 -10.61
CA ALA A 221 7.11 22.02 -9.99
C ALA A 221 7.40 22.29 -8.50
N VAL A 222 7.86 21.29 -7.76
CA VAL A 222 8.28 21.46 -6.37
C VAL A 222 9.42 22.48 -6.28
N THR A 223 10.43 22.34 -7.13
CA THR A 223 11.55 23.29 -7.16
C THR A 223 11.08 24.73 -7.43
N ALA A 224 10.15 24.91 -8.37
CA ALA A 224 9.61 26.23 -8.70
C ALA A 224 8.74 26.83 -7.58
N VAL A 225 7.97 26.02 -6.86
CA VAL A 225 7.03 26.47 -5.83
C VAL A 225 7.69 26.61 -4.47
N VAL A 226 8.57 25.66 -4.11
CA VAL A 226 9.19 25.58 -2.76
C VAL A 226 10.58 26.19 -2.73
N GLY A 227 11.24 26.37 -3.90
CA GLY A 227 12.58 26.93 -4.02
C GLY A 227 13.72 25.91 -3.89
N LYS A 228 13.42 24.63 -3.70
CA LYS A 228 14.39 23.52 -3.67
C LYS A 228 13.74 22.24 -4.22
N PRO A 229 14.53 21.30 -4.78
CA PRO A 229 14.00 20.02 -5.22
C PRO A 229 13.48 19.21 -4.03
N PRO A 230 12.46 18.35 -4.25
CA PRO A 230 11.99 17.41 -3.23
C PRO A 230 13.01 16.30 -3.01
N ASP A 231 13.00 15.70 -1.82
CA ASP A 231 13.62 14.40 -1.64
C ASP A 231 12.81 13.35 -2.41
N GLU A 232 13.51 12.47 -3.10
CA GLU A 232 12.91 11.35 -3.83
C GLU A 232 13.01 10.10 -2.97
N ILE A 233 11.87 9.58 -2.56
CA ILE A 233 11.78 8.53 -1.56
C ILE A 233 10.96 7.32 -2.02
N GLY A 234 11.05 6.27 -1.24
CA GLY A 234 10.10 5.17 -1.22
C GLY A 234 9.44 5.06 0.16
N VAL A 235 8.25 4.50 0.19
CA VAL A 235 7.49 4.29 1.43
C VAL A 235 7.17 2.81 1.65
N ALA A 236 6.93 2.44 2.91
CA ALA A 236 6.67 1.04 3.26
C ALA A 236 5.20 0.64 3.10
N TYR A 237 4.26 1.59 3.17
CA TYR A 237 2.85 1.36 2.93
C TYR A 237 2.53 1.28 1.44
N TRP A 238 1.41 0.67 1.11
CA TRP A 238 0.91 0.52 -0.24
C TRP A 238 -0.08 1.64 -0.57
N MET A 239 -0.23 1.97 -1.84
CA MET A 239 -1.15 2.99 -2.34
C MET A 239 -1.69 2.60 -3.72
N ASP A 240 -2.84 3.13 -4.11
CA ASP A 240 -3.47 2.93 -5.43
C ASP A 240 -2.57 3.30 -6.63
N ALA A 241 -1.49 4.05 -6.42
CA ALA A 241 -0.51 4.37 -7.47
C ALA A 241 0.00 3.12 -8.21
N ALA A 242 0.10 1.97 -7.51
CA ALA A 242 0.49 0.70 -8.13
C ALA A 242 -0.58 0.14 -9.07
N VAL A 243 -1.87 0.39 -8.84
CA VAL A 243 -2.96 -0.01 -9.75
C VAL A 243 -2.84 0.74 -11.07
N PHE A 244 -2.62 2.04 -11.00
CA PHE A 244 -2.40 2.88 -12.19
C PHE A 244 -1.13 2.46 -12.93
N ALA A 245 -0.02 2.25 -12.22
CA ALA A 245 1.24 1.79 -12.81
C ALA A 245 1.10 0.42 -13.46
N GLY A 246 0.38 -0.52 -12.84
CA GLY A 246 0.07 -1.84 -13.40
C GLY A 246 -0.75 -1.78 -14.69
N ALA A 247 -1.55 -0.73 -14.88
CA ALA A 247 -2.28 -0.44 -16.11
C ALA A 247 -1.44 0.31 -17.18
N GLY A 248 -0.14 0.47 -16.94
CA GLY A 248 0.80 1.14 -17.85
C GLY A 248 0.79 2.67 -17.76
N ILE A 249 0.24 3.24 -16.70
CA ILE A 249 0.22 4.68 -16.43
C ILE A 249 1.35 5.01 -15.45
N PRO A 250 2.46 5.66 -15.85
CA PRO A 250 3.53 6.04 -14.94
C PRO A 250 2.99 6.90 -13.79
N SER A 251 3.20 6.45 -12.54
CA SER A 251 2.54 7.01 -11.37
C SER A 251 3.54 7.41 -10.30
N VAL A 252 3.32 8.55 -9.68
CA VAL A 252 4.07 9.05 -8.52
C VAL A 252 3.10 9.50 -7.43
N ASN A 253 3.59 9.63 -6.19
CA ASN A 253 2.81 10.27 -5.16
C ASN A 253 3.50 11.55 -4.67
N TYR A 254 2.70 12.60 -4.49
CA TYR A 254 3.10 13.86 -3.87
C TYR A 254 1.92 14.46 -3.12
N GLY A 255 2.03 14.59 -1.82
CA GLY A 255 0.93 15.05 -0.96
C GLY A 255 1.35 15.94 0.19
N PRO A 256 0.36 16.42 0.95
CA PRO A 256 0.59 17.33 2.07
C PRO A 256 1.29 16.66 3.26
N SER A 257 1.63 17.49 4.26
CA SER A 257 2.20 17.07 5.53
C SER A 257 1.12 16.93 6.59
N GLY A 258 1.31 16.00 7.50
CA GLY A 258 0.38 15.73 8.60
C GLY A 258 0.81 14.55 9.43
N ALA A 259 -0.08 14.04 10.25
CA ALA A 259 0.17 12.82 11.02
C ALA A 259 -1.11 12.15 11.48
N GLY A 260 -0.97 10.90 11.95
CA GLY A 260 -2.01 10.16 12.62
C GLY A 260 -2.95 9.40 11.69
N ALA A 261 -2.49 9.03 10.47
CA ALA A 261 -3.19 8.08 9.63
C ALA A 261 -3.52 6.81 10.44
N HIS A 262 -4.80 6.40 10.47
CA HIS A 262 -5.35 5.28 11.26
C HIS A 262 -5.20 5.40 12.79
N GLU A 263 -4.66 6.50 13.33
CA GLU A 263 -4.43 6.69 14.76
C GLU A 263 -5.62 7.35 15.49
N ALA A 264 -5.46 7.52 16.80
CA ALA A 264 -6.48 8.13 17.67
C ALA A 264 -6.66 9.64 17.45
N VAL A 265 -5.62 10.33 16.97
CA VAL A 265 -5.62 11.75 16.59
C VAL A 265 -5.01 11.89 15.21
N GLU A 266 -5.73 12.50 14.32
CA GLU A 266 -5.29 12.72 12.94
C GLU A 266 -5.43 14.20 12.58
N TRP A 267 -4.44 14.74 11.85
CA TRP A 267 -4.44 16.12 11.39
C TRP A 267 -3.60 16.30 10.13
N VAL A 268 -3.95 17.31 9.32
CA VAL A 268 -3.17 17.78 8.18
C VAL A 268 -2.75 19.24 8.38
N ASP A 269 -1.54 19.59 7.94
CA ASP A 269 -1.05 20.98 7.94
C ASP A 269 -1.66 21.77 6.77
N LEU A 270 -2.34 22.88 7.09
CA LEU A 270 -3.02 23.71 6.07
C LEU A 270 -2.07 24.36 5.09
N ALA A 271 -0.91 24.82 5.54
CA ALA A 271 0.07 25.48 4.67
C ALA A 271 0.64 24.47 3.67
N SER A 272 0.82 23.22 4.10
CA SER A 272 1.25 22.14 3.21
C SER A 272 0.19 21.77 2.18
N VAL A 273 -1.11 21.77 2.52
CA VAL A 273 -2.21 21.57 1.56
C VAL A 273 -2.20 22.66 0.49
N VAL A 274 -2.01 23.92 0.88
CA VAL A 274 -1.88 25.05 -0.07
C VAL A 274 -0.66 24.88 -0.97
N THR A 275 0.47 24.47 -0.40
CA THR A 275 1.69 24.20 -1.17
C THR A 275 1.49 23.04 -2.14
N CYS A 276 0.87 21.94 -1.69
CA CYS A 276 0.52 20.80 -2.52
C CYS A 276 -0.37 21.24 -3.70
N THR A 277 -1.40 22.05 -3.46
CA THR A 277 -2.26 22.62 -4.52
C THR A 277 -1.43 23.33 -5.60
N LYS A 278 -0.49 24.19 -5.21
CA LYS A 278 0.37 24.93 -6.15
C LYS A 278 1.28 24.00 -6.95
N VAL A 279 1.85 23.00 -6.28
CA VAL A 279 2.70 22.00 -6.92
C VAL A 279 1.92 21.16 -7.93
N LEU A 280 0.72 20.68 -7.58
CA LEU A 280 -0.14 19.93 -8.49
C LEU A 280 -0.53 20.76 -9.71
N HIS A 281 -0.90 22.00 -9.50
CA HIS A 281 -1.23 22.93 -10.57
C HIS A 281 -0.04 23.11 -11.53
N GLU A 282 1.14 23.42 -11.03
CA GLU A 282 2.35 23.61 -11.84
C GLU A 282 2.83 22.32 -12.50
N SER A 283 2.71 21.16 -11.82
CA SER A 283 3.03 19.85 -12.41
C SER A 283 2.16 19.54 -13.61
N ALA A 284 0.85 19.75 -13.50
CA ALA A 284 -0.08 19.52 -14.60
C ALA A 284 0.18 20.47 -15.78
N ARG A 285 0.45 21.76 -15.51
CA ARG A 285 0.82 22.72 -16.56
C ARG A 285 2.05 22.25 -17.34
N ARG A 286 3.13 21.87 -16.64
CA ARG A 286 4.37 21.38 -17.25
C ARG A 286 4.13 20.11 -18.05
N PHE A 287 3.41 19.15 -17.47
CA PHE A 287 3.15 17.87 -18.11
C PHE A 287 2.32 18.02 -19.40
N LEU A 288 1.27 18.82 -19.36
CA LEU A 288 0.41 19.05 -20.52
C LEU A 288 1.12 19.88 -21.60
N ALA A 289 1.96 20.85 -21.23
CA ALA A 289 2.71 21.68 -22.18
C ALA A 289 3.75 20.87 -22.98
N GLN A 290 4.32 19.80 -22.46
CA GLN A 290 5.30 18.95 -23.18
C GLN A 290 4.71 18.22 -24.39
N ARG A 291 3.40 18.09 -24.50
CA ARG A 291 2.70 17.38 -25.58
C ARG A 291 2.09 18.29 -26.64
N GLY A 292 2.29 19.58 -26.53
CA GLY A 292 1.83 20.59 -27.50
C GLY A 292 2.87 20.95 -28.56
N VAL A 293 3.97 20.18 -28.67
CA VAL A 293 5.03 20.39 -29.66
C VAL A 293 5.10 19.23 -30.63
#